data_e9577e7568e01d7eb821247fe684c887
#
_entry.id   e9577e7568e01d7eb821247fe684c887
#
_cell.length_a   1.000
_cell.length_b   1.000
_cell.length_c   1.000
_cell.angle_alpha   90.00
_cell.angle_beta   90.00
_cell.angle_gamma   90.00
#
_symmetry.space_group_name_H-M   'P 1'
#
loop_
_entity.id
_entity.type
_entity.pdbx_description
1 polymer ?
#
loop_
_entity_poly.entity_id
_entity_poly.type
_entity_poly.pdbx_seq_one_letter_code
_entity_poly.pdbx_strand_id
1 'polypeptide(L)'
;LFRSKSYGGHVVFHDVNLTINRGEKVAFVGKNGEGKSTLVKCIMGEITDYTGKLTLGHNVQIGYFAQNQAQLLDESLTVFDTIDRVAVGDIRLKIRDILGAFMFGGEASDKKVKVLSGGERTRLAMIKLLLEPVNFLILDEPTNHLDMRSKDVLKEAIRDFDGTVIIVSHDRDFLDGLATKVYEFGGGLVKEHLGGIYDFLQKKQIESLNELQKSPSLSASPTAGKAASGNAGAEPVQPSAAKLSYEEQKELNKKLKKDRKSTR
;
A
#
# COMPACT_ATOMS: atom_id res chain seq x y z
N LEU A 1 -15.44 17.87 -2.80
CA LEU A 1 -14.28 18.72 -2.45
C LEU A 1 -14.02 18.65 -0.95
N PHE A 2 -13.14 17.78 -0.57
CA PHE A 2 -12.57 17.70 0.77
C PHE A 2 -11.56 18.83 0.93
N ARG A 3 -11.68 19.70 1.94
CA ARG A 3 -10.68 20.76 2.05
C ARG A 3 -9.60 20.46 3.07
N SER A 4 -9.93 20.27 4.34
CA SER A 4 -8.87 20.11 5.33
C SER A 4 -9.33 19.36 6.58
N LYS A 5 -8.42 18.63 7.21
CA LYS A 5 -8.59 18.04 8.54
C LYS A 5 -7.37 18.35 9.40
N SER A 6 -7.61 18.78 10.64
CA SER A 6 -6.58 19.02 11.65
C SER A 6 -6.96 18.42 13.00
N TYR A 7 -5.97 18.09 13.81
CA TYR A 7 -6.10 17.68 15.21
C TYR A 7 -5.22 18.57 16.07
N GLY A 8 -5.80 19.34 16.98
CA GLY A 8 -5.05 20.13 17.96
C GLY A 8 -3.98 21.04 17.36
N GLY A 9 -4.24 21.64 16.20
CA GLY A 9 -3.29 22.51 15.49
C GLY A 9 -2.36 21.79 14.47
N HIS A 10 -2.34 20.44 14.47
CA HIS A 10 -1.62 19.67 13.46
C HIS A 10 -2.54 19.43 12.25
N VAL A 11 -2.17 19.97 11.10
CA VAL A 11 -2.88 19.75 9.83
C VAL A 11 -2.51 18.37 9.29
N VAL A 12 -3.50 17.49 9.15
CA VAL A 12 -3.31 16.14 8.60
C VAL A 12 -3.27 16.20 7.08
N PHE A 13 -4.23 16.92 6.48
CA PHE A 13 -4.24 17.21 5.05
C PHE A 13 -5.04 18.50 4.79
N HIS A 14 -4.70 19.15 3.68
CA HIS A 14 -5.39 20.34 3.20
C HIS A 14 -5.58 20.30 1.68
N ASP A 15 -6.58 21.03 1.18
CA ASP A 15 -6.90 21.18 -0.25
C ASP A 15 -7.06 19.86 -1.02
N VAL A 16 -7.59 18.83 -0.34
CA VAL A 16 -7.81 17.53 -0.96
C VAL A 16 -8.95 17.59 -1.96
N ASN A 17 -8.64 17.28 -3.20
CA ASN A 17 -9.60 17.05 -4.28
C ASN A 17 -9.54 15.58 -4.68
N LEU A 18 -10.62 14.86 -4.43
CA LEU A 18 -10.70 13.43 -4.67
C LEU A 18 -12.00 13.13 -5.42
N THR A 19 -11.90 12.44 -6.53
CA THR A 19 -13.05 11.93 -7.28
C THR A 19 -12.82 10.47 -7.63
N ILE A 20 -13.71 9.61 -7.15
CA ILE A 20 -13.69 8.18 -7.44
C ILE A 20 -15.01 7.84 -8.12
N ASN A 21 -14.95 7.29 -9.31
CA ASN A 21 -16.11 6.88 -10.08
C ASN A 21 -16.50 5.43 -9.74
N ARG A 22 -17.73 5.06 -10.08
CA ARG A 22 -18.19 3.67 -9.89
C ARG A 22 -17.32 2.70 -10.68
N GLY A 23 -16.98 1.57 -10.05
CA GLY A 23 -16.14 0.54 -10.64
C GLY A 23 -14.65 0.85 -10.66
N GLU A 24 -14.22 2.07 -10.27
CA GLU A 24 -12.79 2.37 -10.15
C GLU A 24 -12.16 1.62 -8.98
N LYS A 25 -10.96 1.13 -9.22
CA LYS A 25 -10.10 0.55 -8.18
C LYS A 25 -8.91 1.49 -7.99
N VAL A 26 -8.85 2.14 -6.84
CA VAL A 26 -7.87 3.18 -6.55
C VAL A 26 -6.96 2.79 -5.40
N ALA A 27 -5.69 3.16 -5.49
CA ALA A 27 -4.73 2.94 -4.42
C ALA A 27 -4.46 4.25 -3.66
N PHE A 28 -4.43 4.18 -2.33
CA PHE A 28 -3.94 5.23 -1.45
C PHE A 28 -2.53 4.87 -1.00
N VAL A 29 -1.55 5.67 -1.39
CA VAL A 29 -0.14 5.45 -1.09
C VAL A 29 0.46 6.65 -0.35
N GLY A 30 1.50 6.43 0.44
CA GLY A 30 2.17 7.47 1.23
C GLY A 30 2.70 6.91 2.53
N LYS A 31 3.57 7.66 3.22
CA LYS A 31 4.15 7.26 4.49
C LYS A 31 3.07 7.07 5.57
N ASN A 32 3.41 6.34 6.64
CA ASN A 32 2.54 6.25 7.80
C ASN A 32 2.38 7.63 8.46
N GLY A 33 1.16 7.94 8.92
CA GLY A 33 0.86 9.25 9.50
C GLY A 33 0.42 10.34 8.51
N GLU A 34 0.52 10.13 7.20
CA GLU A 34 0.14 11.12 6.17
C GLU A 34 -1.38 11.25 5.93
N GLY A 35 -2.21 10.66 6.80
CA GLY A 35 -3.64 10.89 6.79
C GLY A 35 -4.48 9.92 5.97
N LYS A 36 -3.92 8.84 5.40
CA LYS A 36 -4.68 7.84 4.61
C LYS A 36 -5.89 7.29 5.38
N SER A 37 -5.66 6.71 6.56
CA SER A 37 -6.74 6.15 7.39
C SER A 37 -7.68 7.24 7.94
N THR A 38 -7.20 8.47 8.13
CA THR A 38 -8.05 9.61 8.51
C THR A 38 -9.03 9.94 7.39
N LEU A 39 -8.57 9.99 6.14
CA LEU A 39 -9.45 10.23 5.00
C LEU A 39 -10.46 9.10 4.82
N VAL A 40 -10.03 7.84 4.98
CA VAL A 40 -10.93 6.67 4.98
C VAL A 40 -12.04 6.83 6.02
N LYS A 41 -11.70 7.17 7.27
CA LYS A 41 -12.68 7.40 8.34
C LYS A 41 -13.64 8.57 8.06
N CYS A 42 -13.16 9.60 7.36
CA CYS A 42 -14.03 10.67 6.91
C CYS A 42 -15.01 10.16 5.83
N ILE A 43 -14.56 9.35 4.87
CA ILE A 43 -15.42 8.75 3.84
C ILE A 43 -16.48 7.84 4.47
N MET A 44 -16.12 7.11 5.52
CA MET A 44 -17.05 6.26 6.27
C MET A 44 -18.03 7.06 7.17
N GLY A 45 -17.80 8.35 7.35
CA GLY A 45 -18.61 9.19 8.25
C GLY A 45 -18.28 9.02 9.73
N GLU A 46 -17.21 8.30 10.09
CA GLU A 46 -16.72 8.18 11.47
C GLU A 46 -16.12 9.49 11.98
N ILE A 47 -15.52 10.27 11.09
CA ILE A 47 -14.99 11.60 11.36
C ILE A 47 -15.81 12.61 10.55
N THR A 48 -16.52 13.48 11.23
CA THR A 48 -17.35 14.52 10.62
C THR A 48 -16.79 15.93 10.81
N ASP A 49 -15.80 16.07 11.69
CA ASP A 49 -15.12 17.33 11.98
C ASP A 49 -13.99 17.58 10.95
N TYR A 50 -14.37 18.08 9.78
CA TYR A 50 -13.50 18.52 8.70
C TYR A 50 -14.12 19.69 7.95
N THR A 51 -13.34 20.46 7.20
CA THR A 51 -13.84 21.53 6.34
C THR A 51 -14.06 21.01 4.91
N GLY A 52 -15.01 21.62 4.19
CA GLY A 52 -15.32 21.25 2.80
C GLY A 52 -16.56 20.39 2.68
N LYS A 53 -16.71 19.73 1.52
CA LYS A 53 -17.86 18.88 1.20
C LYS A 53 -17.41 17.51 0.73
N LEU A 54 -17.89 16.48 1.41
CA LEU A 54 -17.81 15.09 0.96
C LEU A 54 -19.21 14.68 0.52
N THR A 55 -19.31 14.08 -0.64
CA THR A 55 -20.59 13.59 -1.18
C THR A 55 -20.40 12.17 -1.66
N LEU A 56 -21.13 11.25 -1.07
CA LEU A 56 -21.26 9.88 -1.58
C LEU A 56 -22.34 9.85 -2.66
N GLY A 57 -22.17 8.98 -3.65
CA GLY A 57 -23.16 8.74 -4.68
C GLY A 57 -24.43 8.08 -4.15
N HIS A 58 -25.40 7.85 -5.05
CA HIS A 58 -26.62 7.13 -4.69
C HIS A 58 -26.35 5.65 -4.48
N ASN A 59 -27.07 5.04 -3.55
CA ASN A 59 -27.03 3.59 -3.26
C ASN A 59 -25.61 3.07 -2.99
N VAL A 60 -24.77 3.84 -2.31
CA VAL A 60 -23.44 3.39 -1.89
C VAL A 60 -23.57 2.59 -0.59
N GLN A 61 -23.17 1.33 -0.66
CA GLN A 61 -23.05 0.42 0.49
C GLN A 61 -21.58 0.14 0.72
N ILE A 62 -21.04 0.69 1.82
CA ILE A 62 -19.61 0.62 2.12
C ILE A 62 -19.33 -0.64 2.93
N GLY A 63 -18.38 -1.44 2.45
CA GLY A 63 -17.71 -2.48 3.22
C GLY A 63 -16.31 -2.01 3.60
N TYR A 64 -15.95 -2.09 4.87
CA TYR A 64 -14.66 -1.65 5.36
C TYR A 64 -13.88 -2.81 6.00
N PHE A 65 -12.67 -3.01 5.53
CA PHE A 65 -11.73 -3.94 6.13
C PHE A 65 -10.66 -3.17 6.89
N ALA A 66 -10.77 -3.14 8.21
CA ALA A 66 -9.78 -2.56 9.10
C ALA A 66 -8.81 -3.64 9.63
N GLN A 67 -7.65 -3.21 10.14
CA GLN A 67 -6.68 -4.12 10.75
C GLN A 67 -7.25 -4.99 11.89
N ASN A 68 -8.27 -4.51 12.60
CA ASN A 68 -8.90 -5.23 13.71
C ASN A 68 -10.16 -6.02 13.33
N GLN A 69 -10.52 -6.09 12.05
CA GLN A 69 -11.75 -6.74 11.57
C GLN A 69 -11.83 -8.22 11.97
N ALA A 70 -10.67 -8.89 12.04
CA ALA A 70 -10.57 -10.27 12.49
C ALA A 70 -11.07 -10.51 13.94
N GLN A 71 -11.06 -9.48 14.78
CA GLN A 71 -11.52 -9.54 16.18
C GLN A 71 -13.05 -9.47 16.30
N LEU A 72 -13.75 -9.02 15.25
CA LEU A 72 -15.20 -8.87 15.23
C LEU A 72 -15.92 -10.18 14.81
N LEU A 73 -15.17 -11.23 14.51
CA LEU A 73 -15.74 -12.53 14.18
C LEU A 73 -16.34 -13.20 15.42
N ASP A 74 -17.50 -13.86 15.24
CA ASP A 74 -18.12 -14.65 16.30
C ASP A 74 -17.31 -15.94 16.55
N GLU A 75 -16.65 -15.99 17.68
CA GLU A 75 -15.76 -17.10 18.06
C GLU A 75 -16.49 -18.45 18.28
N SER A 76 -17.81 -18.40 18.49
CA SER A 76 -18.63 -19.60 18.72
C SER A 76 -18.96 -20.39 17.46
N LEU A 77 -18.90 -19.70 16.30
CA LEU A 77 -19.23 -20.26 14.99
C LEU A 77 -18.08 -21.08 14.41
N THR A 78 -18.43 -21.94 13.45
CA THR A 78 -17.44 -22.54 12.56
C THR A 78 -17.06 -21.57 11.44
N VAL A 79 -15.97 -21.87 10.74
CA VAL A 79 -15.57 -21.13 9.53
C VAL A 79 -16.70 -21.16 8.51
N PHE A 80 -17.29 -22.37 8.29
CA PHE A 80 -18.40 -22.54 7.36
C PHE A 80 -19.63 -21.71 7.77
N ASP A 81 -20.07 -21.81 9.03
CA ASP A 81 -21.25 -21.08 9.52
C ASP A 81 -21.07 -19.57 9.42
N THR A 82 -19.84 -19.07 9.63
CA THR A 82 -19.54 -17.64 9.51
C THR A 82 -19.82 -17.14 8.10
N ILE A 83 -19.50 -17.92 7.09
CA ILE A 83 -19.71 -17.55 5.69
C ILE A 83 -21.16 -17.85 5.25
N ASP A 84 -21.75 -18.94 5.69
CA ASP A 84 -23.15 -19.29 5.32
C ASP A 84 -24.15 -18.21 5.77
N ARG A 85 -23.88 -17.53 6.89
CA ARG A 85 -24.72 -16.43 7.38
C ARG A 85 -24.76 -15.21 6.46
N VAL A 86 -23.70 -14.95 5.69
CA VAL A 86 -23.61 -13.79 4.80
C VAL A 86 -23.81 -14.15 3.32
N ALA A 87 -23.62 -15.41 2.98
CA ALA A 87 -23.77 -15.89 1.62
C ALA A 87 -25.25 -15.90 1.19
N VAL A 88 -25.55 -15.30 0.04
CA VAL A 88 -26.89 -15.23 -0.55
C VAL A 88 -26.93 -15.87 -1.94
N GLY A 89 -28.07 -16.43 -2.30
CA GLY A 89 -28.29 -16.99 -3.64
C GLY A 89 -27.30 -18.13 -3.98
N ASP A 90 -26.81 -18.11 -5.22
CA ASP A 90 -25.91 -19.16 -5.76
C ASP A 90 -24.55 -19.23 -5.07
N ILE A 91 -24.17 -18.17 -4.36
CA ILE A 91 -22.92 -18.13 -3.59
C ILE A 91 -22.94 -19.20 -2.49
N ARG A 92 -24.11 -19.48 -1.89
CA ARG A 92 -24.26 -20.55 -0.88
C ARG A 92 -23.83 -21.91 -1.38
N LEU A 93 -24.09 -22.22 -2.65
CA LEU A 93 -23.70 -23.49 -3.27
C LEU A 93 -22.17 -23.61 -3.45
N LYS A 94 -21.47 -22.47 -3.49
CA LYS A 94 -20.02 -22.39 -3.74
C LYS A 94 -19.19 -22.09 -2.49
N ILE A 95 -19.79 -22.04 -1.29
CA ILE A 95 -19.08 -21.70 -0.05
C ILE A 95 -17.84 -22.56 0.16
N ARG A 96 -17.94 -23.90 -0.04
CA ARG A 96 -16.81 -24.82 0.16
C ARG A 96 -15.68 -24.57 -0.84
N ASP A 97 -15.98 -24.21 -2.08
CA ASP A 97 -15.01 -23.88 -3.11
C ASP A 97 -14.29 -22.55 -2.76
N ILE A 98 -15.06 -21.54 -2.35
CA ILE A 98 -14.53 -20.25 -1.90
C ILE A 98 -13.62 -20.44 -0.68
N LEU A 99 -14.08 -21.17 0.33
CA LEU A 99 -13.29 -21.50 1.51
C LEU A 99 -12.02 -22.27 1.15
N GLY A 100 -12.11 -23.22 0.22
CA GLY A 100 -10.97 -23.97 -0.31
C GLY A 100 -9.93 -23.07 -0.98
N ALA A 101 -10.36 -22.12 -1.79
CA ALA A 101 -9.49 -21.16 -2.44
C ALA A 101 -8.69 -20.31 -1.40
N PHE A 102 -9.33 -19.95 -0.30
CA PHE A 102 -8.69 -19.24 0.82
C PHE A 102 -8.08 -20.17 1.89
N MET A 103 -7.76 -21.42 1.53
CA MET A 103 -7.08 -22.41 2.39
C MET A 103 -7.90 -22.87 3.62
N PHE A 104 -9.20 -22.84 3.54
CA PHE A 104 -10.14 -23.45 4.51
C PHE A 104 -10.83 -24.69 3.94
N GLY A 105 -10.15 -25.48 3.10
CA GLY A 105 -10.70 -26.69 2.52
C GLY A 105 -10.80 -27.84 3.54
N GLY A 106 -11.71 -28.79 3.25
CA GLY A 106 -11.89 -30.00 4.06
C GLY A 106 -12.26 -29.70 5.51
N GLU A 107 -11.62 -30.38 6.45
CA GLU A 107 -11.88 -30.24 7.90
C GLU A 107 -11.59 -28.82 8.45
N ALA A 108 -10.82 -28.00 7.72
CA ALA A 108 -10.55 -26.64 8.15
C ALA A 108 -11.82 -25.77 8.17
N SER A 109 -12.80 -26.08 7.31
CA SER A 109 -14.08 -25.37 7.27
C SER A 109 -14.95 -25.62 8.51
N ASP A 110 -14.76 -26.75 9.18
CA ASP A 110 -15.56 -27.15 10.35
C ASP A 110 -14.91 -26.67 11.68
N LYS A 111 -13.70 -26.11 11.63
CA LYS A 111 -13.05 -25.53 12.80
C LYS A 111 -13.83 -24.32 13.31
N LYS A 112 -13.88 -24.17 14.64
CA LYS A 112 -14.44 -22.98 15.27
C LYS A 112 -13.50 -21.78 15.11
N VAL A 113 -14.06 -20.58 14.93
CA VAL A 113 -13.30 -19.34 14.80
C VAL A 113 -12.34 -19.12 15.96
N LYS A 114 -12.72 -19.51 17.19
CA LYS A 114 -11.88 -19.36 18.39
C LYS A 114 -10.52 -20.08 18.32
N VAL A 115 -10.41 -21.16 17.54
CA VAL A 115 -9.16 -21.95 17.42
C VAL A 115 -8.29 -21.50 16.23
N LEU A 116 -8.75 -20.55 15.43
CA LEU A 116 -8.00 -20.03 14.30
C LEU A 116 -6.84 -19.14 14.75
N SER A 117 -5.73 -19.23 14.03
CA SER A 117 -4.63 -18.28 14.14
C SER A 117 -5.07 -16.86 13.69
N GLY A 118 -4.29 -15.84 14.06
CA GLY A 118 -4.57 -14.46 13.63
C GLY A 118 -4.68 -14.30 12.12
N GLY A 119 -3.78 -14.93 11.36
CA GLY A 119 -3.82 -14.90 9.89
C GLY A 119 -5.04 -15.61 9.30
N GLU A 120 -5.46 -16.76 9.88
CA GLU A 120 -6.68 -17.44 9.48
C GLU A 120 -7.92 -16.60 9.76
N ARG A 121 -8.01 -15.95 10.94
CA ARG A 121 -9.10 -15.03 11.27
C ARG A 121 -9.16 -13.86 10.30
N THR A 122 -8.01 -13.29 9.93
CA THR A 122 -7.93 -12.19 8.95
C THR A 122 -8.46 -12.64 7.58
N ARG A 123 -8.07 -13.82 7.09
CA ARG A 123 -8.59 -14.39 5.84
C ARG A 123 -10.10 -14.60 5.89
N LEU A 124 -10.59 -15.19 6.99
CA LEU A 124 -12.02 -15.45 7.17
C LEU A 124 -12.84 -14.15 7.17
N ALA A 125 -12.37 -13.13 7.88
CA ALA A 125 -13.01 -11.81 7.91
C ALA A 125 -13.03 -11.17 6.51
N MET A 126 -11.97 -11.37 5.72
CA MET A 126 -11.91 -10.89 4.34
C MET A 126 -12.92 -11.60 3.44
N ILE A 127 -13.02 -12.95 3.51
CA ILE A 127 -14.01 -13.70 2.75
C ILE A 127 -15.42 -13.22 3.11
N LYS A 128 -15.71 -13.08 4.40
CA LYS A 128 -17.00 -12.59 4.88
C LYS A 128 -17.35 -11.24 4.25
N LEU A 129 -16.43 -10.28 4.28
CA LEU A 129 -16.64 -8.95 3.73
C LEU A 129 -16.89 -8.97 2.21
N LEU A 130 -16.13 -9.78 1.46
CA LEU A 130 -16.28 -9.89 0.00
C LEU A 130 -17.62 -10.49 -0.42
N LEU A 131 -18.26 -11.25 0.47
CA LEU A 131 -19.57 -11.88 0.23
C LEU A 131 -20.75 -11.06 0.76
N GLU A 132 -20.50 -9.99 1.50
CA GLU A 132 -21.53 -9.04 1.91
C GLU A 132 -22.06 -8.25 0.69
N PRO A 133 -23.33 -7.83 0.70
CA PRO A 133 -23.94 -7.11 -0.42
C PRO A 133 -23.48 -5.62 -0.46
N VAL A 134 -22.18 -5.43 -0.58
CA VAL A 134 -21.55 -4.10 -0.67
C VAL A 134 -21.17 -3.79 -2.11
N ASN A 135 -21.12 -2.50 -2.47
CA ASN A 135 -20.71 -2.05 -3.80
C ASN A 135 -19.56 -1.03 -3.75
N PHE A 136 -19.08 -0.75 -2.54
CA PHE A 136 -17.91 0.08 -2.31
C PHE A 136 -17.06 -0.53 -1.21
N LEU A 137 -15.91 -1.09 -1.57
CA LEU A 137 -14.96 -1.69 -0.64
C LEU A 137 -13.85 -0.70 -0.27
N ILE A 138 -13.54 -0.63 1.00
CA ILE A 138 -12.36 0.08 1.51
C ILE A 138 -11.51 -0.95 2.26
N LEU A 139 -10.29 -1.18 1.77
CA LEU A 139 -9.37 -2.18 2.30
C LEU A 139 -8.14 -1.47 2.88
N ASP A 140 -8.01 -1.47 4.21
CA ASP A 140 -6.88 -0.83 4.91
C ASP A 140 -5.85 -1.90 5.29
N GLU A 141 -4.72 -1.93 4.57
CA GLU A 141 -3.62 -2.89 4.67
C GLU A 141 -4.09 -4.37 4.61
N PRO A 142 -4.84 -4.76 3.56
CA PRO A 142 -5.50 -6.07 3.50
C PRO A 142 -4.51 -7.23 3.36
N THR A 143 -3.27 -6.96 2.97
CA THR A 143 -2.22 -7.98 2.76
C THR A 143 -1.44 -8.31 4.03
N ASN A 144 -1.64 -7.55 5.11
CA ASN A 144 -0.97 -7.82 6.37
C ASN A 144 -1.36 -9.20 6.92
N HIS A 145 -0.35 -9.98 7.29
CA HIS A 145 -0.50 -11.35 7.81
C HIS A 145 -1.04 -12.39 6.82
N LEU A 146 -1.12 -12.07 5.52
CA LEU A 146 -1.47 -13.02 4.48
C LEU A 146 -0.20 -13.67 3.88
N ASP A 147 -0.26 -14.97 3.66
CA ASP A 147 0.72 -15.68 2.84
C ASP A 147 0.53 -15.35 1.34
N MET A 148 1.52 -15.71 0.52
CA MET A 148 1.53 -15.39 -0.91
C MET A 148 0.28 -15.91 -1.64
N ARG A 149 -0.14 -17.14 -1.37
CA ARG A 149 -1.33 -17.73 -2.00
C ARG A 149 -2.60 -16.97 -1.66
N SER A 150 -2.77 -16.62 -0.38
CA SER A 150 -3.93 -15.84 0.07
C SER A 150 -3.94 -14.44 -0.53
N LYS A 151 -2.76 -13.81 -0.74
CA LYS A 151 -2.66 -12.54 -1.46
C LYS A 151 -3.11 -12.65 -2.90
N ASP A 152 -2.71 -13.71 -3.61
CA ASP A 152 -3.08 -13.94 -5.01
C ASP A 152 -4.60 -14.13 -5.14
N VAL A 153 -5.19 -14.98 -4.29
CA VAL A 153 -6.64 -15.20 -4.27
C VAL A 153 -7.40 -13.90 -3.94
N LEU A 154 -6.93 -13.13 -2.96
CA LEU A 154 -7.51 -11.83 -2.65
C LEU A 154 -7.41 -10.86 -3.83
N LYS A 155 -6.26 -10.83 -4.50
CA LYS A 155 -6.02 -9.99 -5.68
C LYS A 155 -7.00 -10.32 -6.80
N GLU A 156 -7.23 -11.60 -7.08
CA GLU A 156 -8.23 -12.05 -8.06
C GLU A 156 -9.65 -11.67 -7.64
N ALA A 157 -10.03 -11.92 -6.39
CA ALA A 157 -11.34 -11.57 -5.88
C ALA A 157 -11.64 -10.07 -5.97
N ILE A 158 -10.64 -9.21 -5.70
CA ILE A 158 -10.78 -7.75 -5.86
C ILE A 158 -10.85 -7.37 -7.34
N ARG A 159 -10.11 -8.06 -8.21
CA ARG A 159 -10.16 -7.82 -9.65
C ARG A 159 -11.54 -8.09 -10.21
N ASP A 160 -12.15 -9.18 -9.79
CA ASP A 160 -13.48 -9.63 -10.24
C ASP A 160 -14.64 -8.88 -9.57
N PHE A 161 -14.35 -8.13 -8.51
CA PHE A 161 -15.37 -7.33 -7.84
C PHE A 161 -15.84 -6.17 -8.73
N ASP A 162 -17.13 -6.15 -9.07
CA ASP A 162 -17.72 -5.15 -9.96
C ASP A 162 -17.88 -3.75 -9.32
N GLY A 163 -17.74 -3.66 -8.01
CA GLY A 163 -17.87 -2.41 -7.25
C GLY A 163 -16.62 -1.54 -7.29
N THR A 164 -16.73 -0.42 -6.62
CA THR A 164 -15.64 0.53 -6.40
C THR A 164 -14.74 0.04 -5.26
N VAL A 165 -13.42 0.21 -5.39
CA VAL A 165 -12.47 -0.22 -4.33
C VAL A 165 -11.47 0.88 -4.03
N ILE A 166 -11.29 1.18 -2.74
CA ILE A 166 -10.11 1.89 -2.23
C ILE A 166 -9.20 0.87 -1.55
N ILE A 167 -7.95 0.84 -1.94
CA ILE A 167 -6.93 -0.02 -1.35
C ILE A 167 -5.85 0.85 -0.73
N VAL A 168 -5.74 0.84 0.60
CA VAL A 168 -4.61 1.43 1.32
C VAL A 168 -3.60 0.32 1.50
N SER A 169 -2.47 0.37 0.83
CA SER A 169 -1.42 -0.66 0.96
C SER A 169 -0.05 -0.13 0.62
N HIS A 170 0.95 -0.72 1.26
CA HIS A 170 2.37 -0.54 0.94
C HIS A 170 2.92 -1.65 0.03
N ASP A 171 2.14 -2.68 -0.23
CA ASP A 171 2.50 -3.83 -1.07
C ASP A 171 2.31 -3.49 -2.56
N ARG A 172 3.41 -3.18 -3.24
CA ARG A 172 3.41 -2.74 -4.64
C ARG A 172 2.99 -3.87 -5.58
N ASP A 173 3.43 -5.09 -5.33
CA ASP A 173 3.12 -6.24 -6.15
C ASP A 173 1.64 -6.61 -6.05
N PHE A 174 1.05 -6.40 -4.89
CA PHE A 174 -0.38 -6.54 -4.69
C PHE A 174 -1.18 -5.48 -5.46
N LEU A 175 -0.75 -4.22 -5.41
CA LEU A 175 -1.43 -3.11 -6.10
C LEU A 175 -1.29 -3.17 -7.62
N ASP A 176 -0.26 -3.85 -8.13
CA ASP A 176 0.00 -3.96 -9.57
C ASP A 176 -1.13 -4.70 -10.30
N GLY A 177 -1.62 -4.10 -11.38
CA GLY A 177 -2.75 -4.63 -12.16
C GLY A 177 -4.12 -4.60 -11.46
N LEU A 178 -4.21 -4.04 -10.22
CA LEU A 178 -5.46 -3.77 -9.54
C LEU A 178 -5.87 -2.30 -9.67
N ALA A 179 -4.99 -1.39 -9.21
CA ALA A 179 -5.28 0.02 -9.19
C ALA A 179 -5.08 0.65 -10.57
N THR A 180 -6.08 1.40 -11.02
CA THR A 180 -6.03 2.19 -12.27
C THR A 180 -5.72 3.67 -11.99
N LYS A 181 -5.73 4.06 -10.74
CA LYS A 181 -5.48 5.41 -10.26
C LYS A 181 -4.82 5.35 -8.88
N VAL A 182 -3.85 6.21 -8.65
CA VAL A 182 -3.12 6.29 -7.38
C VAL A 182 -3.30 7.68 -6.77
N TYR A 183 -3.69 7.72 -5.51
CA TYR A 183 -3.68 8.94 -4.70
C TYR A 183 -2.49 8.90 -3.76
N GLU A 184 -1.55 9.81 -3.97
CA GLU A 184 -0.36 9.96 -3.16
C GLU A 184 -0.60 10.94 -2.03
N PHE A 185 -0.37 10.47 -0.80
CA PHE A 185 -0.40 11.29 0.42
C PHE A 185 1.02 11.68 0.82
N GLY A 186 1.24 12.97 1.02
CA GLY A 186 2.54 13.48 1.45
C GLY A 186 2.53 14.97 1.73
N GLY A 187 3.16 15.39 2.83
CA GLY A 187 3.26 16.80 3.22
C GLY A 187 1.91 17.50 3.42
N GLY A 188 0.90 16.77 3.86
CA GLY A 188 -0.47 17.30 4.04
C GLY A 188 -1.26 17.48 2.75
N LEU A 189 -0.75 17.05 1.61
CA LEU A 189 -1.42 17.09 0.31
C LEU A 189 -1.79 15.69 -0.17
N VAL A 190 -2.81 15.64 -1.04
CA VAL A 190 -3.19 14.43 -1.75
C VAL A 190 -3.15 14.70 -3.24
N LYS A 191 -2.25 14.01 -3.94
CA LYS A 191 -2.06 14.16 -5.39
C LYS A 191 -2.61 12.97 -6.15
N GLU A 192 -3.37 13.23 -7.19
CA GLU A 192 -3.89 12.21 -8.09
C GLU A 192 -2.86 11.87 -9.18
N HIS A 193 -2.63 10.57 -9.39
CA HIS A 193 -1.83 10.04 -10.48
C HIS A 193 -2.67 9.03 -11.26
N LEU A 194 -2.88 9.30 -12.54
CA LEU A 194 -3.52 8.37 -13.46
C LEU A 194 -2.53 7.28 -13.86
N GLY A 195 -3.01 6.04 -13.92
CA GLY A 195 -2.21 4.85 -14.21
C GLY A 195 -2.02 3.95 -13.00
N GLY A 196 -1.34 2.84 -13.20
CA GLY A 196 -1.06 1.85 -12.17
C GLY A 196 0.05 2.27 -11.20
N ILE A 197 0.33 1.39 -10.24
CA ILE A 197 1.34 1.65 -9.20
C ILE A 197 2.75 1.83 -9.80
N TYR A 198 3.10 1.07 -10.84
CA TYR A 198 4.43 1.17 -11.47
C TYR A 198 4.56 2.44 -12.31
N ASP A 199 3.50 2.91 -12.98
CA ASP A 199 3.49 4.20 -13.68
C ASP A 199 3.75 5.36 -12.71
N PHE A 200 3.12 5.30 -11.55
CA PHE A 200 3.34 6.26 -10.46
C PHE A 200 4.79 6.23 -9.96
N LEU A 201 5.35 5.04 -9.70
CA LEU A 201 6.73 4.90 -9.20
C LEU A 201 7.76 5.39 -10.22
N GLN A 202 7.55 5.12 -11.50
CA GLN A 202 8.41 5.59 -12.57
C GLN A 202 8.41 7.13 -12.68
N LYS A 203 7.23 7.75 -12.62
CA LYS A 203 7.10 9.22 -12.59
C LYS A 203 7.84 9.83 -11.41
N LYS A 204 7.68 9.24 -10.21
CA LYS A 204 8.38 9.68 -9.00
C LYS A 204 9.90 9.58 -9.11
N GLN A 205 10.40 8.51 -9.69
CA GLN A 205 11.84 8.35 -9.90
C GLN A 205 12.39 9.42 -10.86
N ILE A 206 11.66 9.74 -11.92
CA ILE A 206 12.03 10.80 -12.86
C ILE A 206 11.99 12.17 -12.18
N GLU A 207 10.97 12.48 -11.38
CA GLU A 207 10.87 13.74 -10.64
C GLU A 207 12.03 13.91 -9.67
N SER A 208 12.38 12.88 -8.90
CA SER A 208 13.51 12.93 -7.96
C SER A 208 14.87 13.12 -8.66
N LEU A 209 15.07 12.50 -9.82
CA LEU A 209 16.27 12.71 -10.64
C LEU A 209 16.35 14.15 -11.19
N ASN A 210 15.23 14.70 -11.63
CA ASN A 210 15.17 16.08 -12.12
C ASN A 210 15.41 17.11 -11.00
N GLU A 211 14.95 16.85 -9.78
CA GLU A 211 15.23 17.69 -8.61
C GLU A 211 16.71 17.67 -8.23
N LEU A 212 17.35 16.51 -8.29
CA LEU A 212 18.80 16.39 -8.06
C LEU A 212 19.62 17.16 -9.11
N GLN A 213 19.16 17.21 -10.36
CA GLN A 213 19.83 17.98 -11.42
C GLN A 213 19.59 19.49 -11.33
N LYS A 214 18.47 19.91 -10.74
CA LYS A 214 18.13 21.33 -10.54
C LYS A 214 18.76 21.94 -9.28
N SER A 215 19.31 21.13 -8.37
CA SER A 215 20.08 21.64 -7.23
C SER A 215 21.34 22.32 -7.75
N PRO A 216 21.55 23.63 -7.55
CA PRO A 216 22.75 24.31 -8.06
C PRO A 216 23.97 23.71 -7.36
N SER A 217 24.87 23.14 -8.15
CA SER A 217 26.22 22.86 -7.70
C SER A 217 26.78 24.18 -7.15
N LEU A 218 27.09 24.22 -5.87
CA LEU A 218 27.89 25.28 -5.30
C LEU A 218 29.20 25.36 -6.11
N SER A 219 29.21 26.26 -7.09
CA SER A 219 30.39 26.61 -7.84
C SER A 219 31.40 27.19 -6.86
N ALA A 220 32.42 26.41 -6.53
CA ALA A 220 33.60 26.90 -5.90
C ALA A 220 34.27 27.89 -6.87
N SER A 221 34.20 29.17 -6.54
CA SER A 221 35.00 30.22 -7.20
C SER A 221 36.47 30.00 -6.88
N PRO A 222 37.38 30.04 -7.86
CA PRO A 222 38.82 30.02 -7.59
C PRO A 222 39.26 31.42 -7.27
N THR A 223 39.52 31.74 -6.00
CA THR A 223 40.36 32.90 -5.65
C THR A 223 41.83 32.50 -5.61
N ALA A 224 42.55 32.99 -6.54
CA ALA A 224 44.02 32.97 -6.56
C ALA A 224 44.59 33.88 -5.47
N GLY A 225 45.59 33.42 -4.73
CA GLY A 225 46.31 34.26 -3.75
C GLY A 225 47.48 33.52 -3.09
N LYS A 226 48.65 33.56 -3.74
CA LYS A 226 50.07 33.55 -3.28
C LYS A 226 50.45 33.13 -1.84
N ALA A 227 51.30 32.10 -1.84
CA ALA A 227 52.61 31.90 -1.16
C ALA A 227 52.81 32.30 0.32
N ALA A 228 53.22 31.32 1.14
CA ALA A 228 54.55 31.23 1.78
C ALA A 228 54.61 30.08 2.81
N SER A 229 55.61 29.25 2.61
CA SER A 229 56.49 28.45 3.50
C SER A 229 56.11 28.18 4.96
N GLY A 230 56.32 26.89 5.38
CA GLY A 230 56.49 26.52 6.78
C GLY A 230 56.18 25.07 7.13
N ASN A 231 57.16 24.31 7.16
CA ASN A 231 57.54 22.97 7.58
C ASN A 231 56.80 22.30 8.73
N ALA A 232 56.75 20.97 8.61
CA ALA A 232 56.84 19.87 9.60
C ALA A 232 55.58 19.41 10.36
N GLY A 233 55.37 18.06 10.26
CA GLY A 233 54.65 17.28 11.27
C GLY A 233 53.74 16.18 10.67
N ALA A 234 54.30 14.99 10.46
CA ALA A 234 53.60 13.81 10.01
C ALA A 234 52.82 13.16 11.15
N GLU A 235 51.59 12.68 10.88
CA GLU A 235 51.13 11.37 11.30
C GLU A 235 49.79 11.00 10.59
N PRO A 236 49.47 9.71 10.38
CA PRO A 236 48.62 9.26 9.28
C PRO A 236 47.16 9.10 9.66
N VAL A 237 46.28 9.69 8.86
CA VAL A 237 44.84 9.46 8.93
C VAL A 237 44.47 8.38 7.93
N GLN A 238 43.72 7.35 8.41
CA GLN A 238 43.17 6.22 7.65
C GLN A 238 42.27 6.70 6.50
N PRO A 239 42.23 5.95 5.35
CA PRO A 239 41.45 6.38 4.20
C PRO A 239 39.95 6.04 4.38
N SER A 240 39.10 7.05 4.25
CA SER A 240 37.67 6.94 4.07
C SER A 240 37.35 6.29 2.74
N ALA A 241 36.35 5.38 2.73
CA ALA A 241 35.89 4.61 1.59
C ALA A 241 35.64 5.47 0.34
N ALA A 242 36.52 5.39 -0.63
CA ALA A 242 36.35 6.00 -1.96
C ALA A 242 35.26 5.25 -2.73
N LYS A 243 34.30 5.98 -3.30
CA LYS A 243 33.30 5.44 -4.24
C LYS A 243 34.04 4.96 -5.48
N LEU A 244 33.97 3.66 -5.75
CA LEU A 244 34.48 3.02 -6.96
C LEU A 244 33.92 3.70 -8.22
N SER A 245 34.75 3.94 -9.21
CA SER A 245 34.33 4.52 -10.48
C SER A 245 33.38 3.57 -11.22
N TYR A 246 32.55 4.12 -12.11
CA TYR A 246 31.58 3.35 -12.91
C TYR A 246 32.21 2.18 -13.66
N GLU A 247 33.46 2.33 -14.09
CA GLU A 247 34.20 1.26 -14.81
C GLU A 247 34.61 0.12 -13.89
N GLU A 248 35.02 0.40 -12.66
CA GLU A 248 35.39 -0.61 -11.66
C GLU A 248 34.16 -1.41 -11.21
N GLN A 249 33.00 -0.77 -11.07
CA GLN A 249 31.72 -1.46 -10.79
C GLN A 249 31.30 -2.37 -11.95
N LYS A 250 31.55 -1.98 -13.19
CA LYS A 250 31.24 -2.76 -14.39
C LYS A 250 32.14 -3.99 -14.50
N GLU A 251 33.41 -3.88 -14.15
CA GLU A 251 34.32 -5.01 -14.11
C GLU A 251 34.01 -6.00 -12.98
N LEU A 252 33.67 -5.51 -11.79
CA LEU A 252 33.26 -6.35 -10.66
C LEU A 252 32.01 -7.18 -10.99
N ASN A 253 31.02 -6.57 -11.62
CA ASN A 253 29.82 -7.25 -12.08
C ASN A 253 30.08 -8.27 -13.18
N LYS A 254 31.11 -8.06 -14.01
CA LYS A 254 31.51 -9.01 -15.06
C LYS A 254 32.24 -10.25 -14.47
N LYS A 255 33.03 -10.05 -13.42
CA LYS A 255 33.68 -11.15 -12.67
C LYS A 255 32.66 -11.98 -11.89
N LEU A 256 31.70 -11.37 -11.19
CA LEU A 256 30.61 -12.08 -10.49
C LEU A 256 29.72 -12.92 -11.40
N LYS A 257 29.49 -12.48 -12.66
CA LYS A 257 28.76 -13.26 -13.65
C LYS A 257 29.56 -14.46 -14.19
N LYS A 258 30.90 -14.38 -14.21
CA LYS A 258 31.77 -15.45 -14.68
C LYS A 258 31.89 -16.58 -13.64
N ASP A 259 31.97 -16.22 -12.36
CA ASP A 259 32.03 -17.19 -11.24
C ASP A 259 30.72 -17.97 -11.06
N ARG A 260 29.58 -17.34 -11.32
CA ARG A 260 28.26 -18.02 -11.32
C ARG A 260 28.08 -19.04 -12.46
N LYS A 261 28.88 -18.96 -13.53
CA LYS A 261 28.83 -19.90 -14.66
C LYS A 261 29.78 -21.10 -14.49
N SER A 262 30.73 -21.03 -13.56
CA SER A 262 31.71 -22.09 -13.28
C SER A 262 31.27 -23.05 -12.14
N THR A 263 30.12 -22.82 -11.51
CA THR A 263 29.63 -23.64 -10.39
C THR A 263 28.29 -24.34 -10.72
N ARG A 264 28.14 -24.68 -11.99
CA ARG A 264 27.05 -25.56 -12.46
C ARG A 264 27.61 -26.70 -13.30
#